data_3d21ba0d147c9d96f9238e7fe67c7f0c
#
_entry.id   3d21ba0d147c9d96f9238e7fe67c7f0c
#
_cell.length_a   1.000
_cell.length_b   1.000
_cell.length_c   1.000
_cell.angle_alpha   90.00
_cell.angle_beta   90.00
_cell.angle_gamma   90.00
#
_symmetry.space_group_name_H-M   'P 1'
#
loop_
_entity.id
_entity.type
_entity.pdbx_description
1 polymer ?
#
loop_
_entity_poly.entity_id
_entity_poly.type
_entity_poly.pdbx_seq_one_letter_code
_entity_poly.pdbx_strand_id
1 'polypeptide(L)'
;MLQTFYMVHNPYYYLGRYITVEGFFLHSVGVGQPDPWVFIRQFDQPDYDRACVHGFIGANETIITMPCMETPGRAMRAPHAGKTWSNDRYLGFEMTEPKGIKYTGNGAEFVITDKAGATAHAWATIRRAVDLFAQLCVFHRKDPLADGVILSHAEGSRRGIASAHADPEHLWKGLGMGYSMDQFRRDVAAAVSKLDTGKEELDMTIQEFIDQLTDEQAYTLLQKATRHASTLPEPEWSVKEGSWAAGTANGITDGTGPERPVKRDEVMAMLDRLGLLD
;
A
#
# COMPACT_ATOMS: atom_id res chain seq x y z
N MET A 1 -6.50 -5.10 6.26
CA MET A 1 -6.27 -5.09 4.81
C MET A 1 -5.69 -3.74 4.45
N LEU A 2 -4.66 -3.67 3.59
CA LEU A 2 -4.17 -2.43 2.98
C LEU A 2 -4.94 -2.22 1.67
N GLN A 3 -5.48 -1.03 1.47
CA GLN A 3 -6.20 -0.66 0.25
C GLN A 3 -5.86 0.78 -0.16
N THR A 4 -6.17 1.14 -1.40
CA THR A 4 -5.92 2.46 -1.95
C THR A 4 -7.25 3.12 -2.34
N PHE A 5 -7.42 4.36 -1.86
CA PHE A 5 -8.48 5.26 -2.27
C PHE A 5 -7.91 6.67 -2.35
N TYR A 6 -7.48 7.12 -3.52
CA TYR A 6 -6.93 8.45 -3.66
C TYR A 6 -8.01 9.52 -3.53
N MET A 7 -7.73 10.52 -2.69
CA MET A 7 -8.60 11.69 -2.49
C MET A 7 -8.44 12.65 -3.67
N VAL A 8 -9.00 12.24 -4.81
CA VAL A 8 -8.83 12.94 -6.09
C VAL A 8 -9.49 14.31 -6.15
N HIS A 9 -10.43 14.60 -5.25
CA HIS A 9 -11.08 15.93 -5.16
C HIS A 9 -10.35 16.88 -4.24
N ASN A 10 -9.40 16.38 -3.42
CA ASN A 10 -8.61 17.24 -2.53
C ASN A 10 -7.70 18.17 -3.35
N PRO A 11 -7.60 19.49 -3.04
CA PRO A 11 -6.77 20.42 -3.79
C PRO A 11 -5.31 20.02 -3.95
N TYR A 12 -4.74 19.35 -2.95
CA TYR A 12 -3.34 18.91 -2.99
C TYR A 12 -3.08 17.76 -3.95
N TYR A 13 -4.10 16.95 -4.24
CA TYR A 13 -4.03 15.95 -5.31
C TYR A 13 -3.94 16.63 -6.68
N TYR A 14 -4.77 17.64 -6.93
CA TYR A 14 -4.75 18.41 -8.19
C TYR A 14 -3.45 19.16 -8.42
N LEU A 15 -2.82 19.68 -7.37
CA LEU A 15 -1.54 20.36 -7.48
C LEU A 15 -0.44 19.45 -8.03
N GLY A 16 -0.56 18.12 -7.88
CA GLY A 16 0.33 17.14 -8.48
C GLY A 16 1.82 17.32 -8.10
N ARG A 17 2.10 18.01 -6.99
CA ARG A 17 3.45 18.28 -6.55
C ARG A 17 4.04 17.06 -5.87
N TYR A 18 5.25 16.66 -6.26
CA TYR A 18 5.98 15.55 -5.67
C TYR A 18 7.12 16.02 -4.78
N ILE A 19 7.46 15.17 -3.81
CA ILE A 19 8.56 15.37 -2.86
C ILE A 19 9.53 14.19 -2.91
N THR A 20 10.77 14.42 -2.45
CA THR A 20 11.69 13.35 -2.09
C THR A 20 11.40 12.91 -0.66
N VAL A 21 11.19 11.60 -0.47
CA VAL A 21 10.83 11.05 0.83
C VAL A 21 12.08 10.92 1.70
N GLU A 22 12.13 11.68 2.79
CA GLU A 22 13.17 11.58 3.81
C GLU A 22 12.75 10.73 5.01
N GLY A 23 11.45 10.67 5.32
CA GLY A 23 10.91 9.89 6.42
C GLY A 23 9.39 9.94 6.51
N PHE A 24 8.88 9.56 7.67
CA PHE A 24 7.46 9.32 7.92
C PHE A 24 7.03 9.92 9.26
N PHE A 25 5.87 10.57 9.26
CA PHE A 25 5.19 11.02 10.48
C PHE A 25 4.03 10.08 10.82
N LEU A 26 3.99 9.64 12.06
CA LEU A 26 2.84 8.97 12.65
C LEU A 26 2.02 10.00 13.43
N HIS A 27 0.75 10.14 13.04
CA HIS A 27 -0.23 11.00 13.67
C HIS A 27 -1.37 10.19 14.30
N SER A 28 -2.24 10.87 15.03
CA SER A 28 -3.59 10.40 15.34
C SER A 28 -4.58 11.54 15.21
N VAL A 29 -5.80 11.21 14.81
CA VAL A 29 -6.82 12.18 14.34
C VAL A 29 -7.30 13.19 15.38
N GLY A 30 -6.94 13.07 16.67
CA GLY A 30 -7.29 14.01 17.73
C GLY A 30 -8.79 14.08 18.06
N VAL A 31 -9.55 13.06 17.68
CA VAL A 31 -10.98 12.95 17.97
C VAL A 31 -11.38 11.49 18.10
N GLY A 32 -12.24 11.16 19.06
CA GLY A 32 -12.73 9.79 19.30
C GLY A 32 -13.59 9.25 18.17
N GLN A 33 -13.02 9.06 16.99
CA GLN A 33 -13.67 8.56 15.79
C GLN A 33 -12.87 7.37 15.21
N PRO A 34 -13.41 6.13 15.26
CA PRO A 34 -12.73 4.93 14.82
C PRO A 34 -12.82 4.64 13.32
N ASP A 35 -13.74 5.28 12.59
CA ASP A 35 -13.97 5.03 11.17
C ASP A 35 -13.09 5.96 10.30
N PRO A 36 -12.09 5.43 9.56
CA PRO A 36 -11.23 6.24 8.69
C PRO A 36 -12.01 6.90 7.54
N TRP A 37 -13.12 6.31 7.10
CA TRP A 37 -13.92 6.84 5.99
C TRP A 37 -14.62 8.15 6.33
N VAL A 38 -14.83 8.46 7.62
CA VAL A 38 -15.34 9.76 8.05
C VAL A 38 -14.38 10.87 7.65
N PHE A 39 -13.08 10.66 7.90
CA PHE A 39 -12.04 11.62 7.56
C PHE A 39 -11.77 11.68 6.05
N ILE A 40 -11.76 10.54 5.36
CA ILE A 40 -11.57 10.49 3.91
C ILE A 40 -12.66 11.29 3.21
N ARG A 41 -13.94 11.08 3.57
CA ARG A 41 -15.05 11.85 3.00
C ARG A 41 -14.97 13.35 3.30
N GLN A 42 -14.42 13.73 4.45
CA GLN A 42 -14.21 15.13 4.82
C GLN A 42 -13.06 15.76 4.05
N PHE A 43 -11.95 15.02 3.86
CA PHE A 43 -10.73 15.53 3.21
C PHE A 43 -10.82 15.50 1.68
N ASP A 44 -11.59 14.58 1.11
CA ASP A 44 -11.78 14.46 -0.33
C ASP A 44 -12.85 15.42 -0.85
N GLN A 45 -12.66 16.72 -0.56
CA GLN A 45 -13.54 17.81 -1.01
C GLN A 45 -12.72 18.90 -1.70
N PRO A 46 -13.24 19.53 -2.75
CA PRO A 46 -12.50 20.51 -3.55
C PRO A 46 -12.18 21.81 -2.79
N ASP A 47 -12.88 22.08 -1.72
CA ASP A 47 -12.69 23.24 -0.84
C ASP A 47 -11.94 22.92 0.47
N TYR A 48 -11.49 21.67 0.66
CA TYR A 48 -10.74 21.26 1.84
C TYR A 48 -9.23 21.48 1.63
N ASP A 49 -8.77 22.70 1.89
CA ASP A 49 -7.37 23.14 1.71
C ASP A 49 -6.54 23.16 3.00
N ARG A 50 -7.10 22.67 4.13
CA ARG A 50 -6.48 22.77 5.47
C ARG A 50 -5.38 21.75 5.70
N ALA A 51 -5.58 20.53 5.21
CA ALA A 51 -4.64 19.41 5.41
C ALA A 51 -4.86 18.35 4.34
N CYS A 52 -3.85 17.50 4.19
CA CYS A 52 -3.93 16.26 3.45
C CYS A 52 -2.97 15.26 4.09
N VAL A 53 -3.25 13.96 3.97
CA VAL A 53 -2.41 12.90 4.52
C VAL A 53 -2.22 11.80 3.49
N HIS A 54 -1.19 10.99 3.65
CA HIS A 54 -0.88 9.89 2.72
C HIS A 54 -1.72 8.65 3.02
N GLY A 55 -2.32 8.57 4.21
CA GLY A 55 -3.26 7.51 4.54
C GLY A 55 -3.84 7.60 5.93
N PHE A 56 -4.93 6.84 6.11
CA PHE A 56 -5.58 6.63 7.40
C PHE A 56 -5.46 5.18 7.84
N ILE A 57 -5.22 4.98 9.13
CA ILE A 57 -5.00 3.67 9.75
C ILE A 57 -6.13 3.43 10.76
N GLY A 58 -7.12 2.63 10.36
CA GLY A 58 -8.18 2.15 11.23
C GLY A 58 -7.83 0.85 11.94
N ALA A 59 -8.68 0.41 12.87
CA ALA A 59 -8.50 -0.87 13.56
C ALA A 59 -8.60 -2.08 12.61
N ASN A 60 -9.39 -1.99 11.55
CA ASN A 60 -9.66 -3.10 10.63
C ASN A 60 -9.03 -2.94 9.24
N GLU A 61 -8.63 -1.75 8.87
CA GLU A 61 -8.14 -1.41 7.55
C GLU A 61 -7.12 -0.28 7.58
N THR A 62 -6.28 -0.22 6.55
CA THR A 62 -5.36 0.88 6.28
C THR A 62 -5.64 1.35 4.85
N ILE A 63 -5.84 2.65 4.66
CA ILE A 63 -6.23 3.23 3.37
C ILE A 63 -5.19 4.27 2.97
N ILE A 64 -4.54 4.02 1.83
CA ILE A 64 -3.63 4.99 1.20
C ILE A 64 -4.48 6.00 0.45
N THR A 65 -4.29 7.29 0.73
CA THR A 65 -5.13 8.38 0.22
C THR A 65 -4.42 9.35 -0.73
N MET A 66 -3.09 9.28 -0.78
CA MET A 66 -2.27 10.03 -1.74
C MET A 66 -1.19 9.12 -2.33
N PRO A 67 -0.78 9.30 -3.60
CA PRO A 67 0.30 8.54 -4.23
C PRO A 67 1.60 8.62 -3.43
N CYS A 68 2.03 7.49 -2.85
CA CYS A 68 3.22 7.43 -2.02
C CYS A 68 3.99 6.09 -2.07
N MET A 69 3.48 5.11 -2.84
CA MET A 69 4.11 3.80 -2.99
C MET A 69 4.22 3.36 -4.46
N GLU A 70 4.31 4.29 -5.40
CA GLU A 70 4.47 4.04 -6.84
C GLU A 70 5.93 4.11 -7.29
N THR A 71 6.73 4.96 -6.65
CA THR A 71 8.14 5.17 -6.98
C THR A 71 8.98 5.26 -5.71
N PRO A 72 9.98 4.39 -5.51
CA PRO A 72 10.86 4.47 -4.36
C PRO A 72 11.52 5.85 -4.19
N GLY A 73 11.49 6.38 -2.97
CA GLY A 73 12.07 7.68 -2.65
C GLY A 73 11.26 8.90 -3.11
N ARG A 74 10.10 8.71 -3.75
CA ARG A 74 9.25 9.80 -4.26
C ARG A 74 7.80 9.59 -3.87
N ALA A 75 7.11 10.68 -3.53
CA ALA A 75 5.68 10.65 -3.21
C ALA A 75 5.00 11.97 -3.60
N MET A 76 3.70 11.96 -3.76
CA MET A 76 2.93 13.20 -3.89
C MET A 76 2.91 13.93 -2.55
N ARG A 77 3.05 15.25 -2.58
CA ARG A 77 3.05 16.09 -1.38
C ARG A 77 1.68 16.15 -0.73
N ALA A 78 1.63 15.88 0.58
CA ALA A 78 0.44 16.05 1.40
C ALA A 78 0.79 16.90 2.64
N PRO A 79 0.15 18.05 2.90
CA PRO A 79 0.43 18.86 4.08
C PRO A 79 -0.26 18.29 5.32
N HIS A 80 0.53 17.77 6.26
CA HIS A 80 0.05 17.10 7.48
C HIS A 80 0.72 17.62 8.76
N ALA A 81 1.90 18.23 8.66
CA ALA A 81 2.73 18.57 9.83
C ALA A 81 2.66 20.03 10.26
N GLY A 82 1.85 20.88 9.59
CA GLY A 82 1.73 22.31 9.89
C GLY A 82 2.98 23.15 9.54
N LYS A 83 4.04 22.53 9.02
CA LYS A 83 5.28 23.19 8.58
C LYS A 83 5.62 22.76 7.15
N THR A 84 5.90 23.74 6.29
CA THR A 84 6.26 23.49 4.88
C THR A 84 7.50 22.60 4.77
N TRP A 85 8.49 22.80 5.61
CA TRP A 85 9.73 22.03 5.61
C TRP A 85 9.48 20.53 5.73
N SER A 86 8.63 20.09 6.68
CA SER A 86 8.27 18.68 6.87
C SER A 86 7.34 18.18 5.79
N ASN A 87 6.34 18.98 5.41
CA ASN A 87 5.40 18.61 4.34
C ASN A 87 6.07 18.41 2.97
N ASP A 88 7.28 18.96 2.79
CA ASP A 88 8.06 18.83 1.57
C ASP A 88 9.08 17.66 1.62
N ARG A 89 9.08 16.86 2.71
CA ARG A 89 10.06 15.77 2.95
C ARG A 89 9.49 14.51 3.53
N TYR A 90 8.39 14.61 4.26
CA TYR A 90 7.84 13.50 5.04
C TYR A 90 6.47 13.08 4.54
N LEU A 91 6.21 11.78 4.64
CA LEU A 91 4.85 11.24 4.51
C LEU A 91 4.16 11.30 5.87
N GLY A 92 2.87 11.58 5.89
CA GLY A 92 2.06 11.59 7.12
C GLY A 92 0.91 10.61 7.06
N PHE A 93 0.73 9.85 8.16
CA PHE A 93 -0.33 8.86 8.30
C PHE A 93 -1.06 9.04 9.62
N GLU A 94 -2.39 9.02 9.56
CA GLU A 94 -3.29 9.26 10.68
C GLU A 94 -3.87 7.96 11.22
N MET A 95 -3.54 7.60 12.47
CA MET A 95 -4.29 6.55 13.17
C MET A 95 -5.64 7.09 13.62
N THR A 96 -6.70 6.33 13.40
CA THR A 96 -8.01 6.64 13.98
C THR A 96 -7.99 6.39 15.49
N GLU A 97 -8.84 7.13 16.21
CA GLU A 97 -8.95 7.03 17.65
C GLU A 97 -10.26 6.38 18.10
N PRO A 98 -10.26 5.70 19.26
CA PRO A 98 -11.41 4.92 19.71
C PRO A 98 -12.60 5.82 20.08
N LYS A 99 -13.82 5.34 19.81
CA LYS A 99 -15.05 6.01 20.29
C LYS A 99 -15.20 6.04 21.82
N GLY A 100 -14.45 5.18 22.51
CA GLY A 100 -14.47 5.06 23.99
C GLY A 100 -13.67 6.14 24.72
N ILE A 101 -13.30 7.24 24.04
CA ILE A 101 -12.71 8.44 24.63
C ILE A 101 -13.49 9.67 24.21
N LYS A 102 -13.43 10.74 25.03
CA LYS A 102 -14.02 12.04 24.73
C LYS A 102 -13.07 13.15 25.16
N TYR A 103 -12.62 13.94 24.21
CA TYR A 103 -11.77 15.11 24.49
C TYR A 103 -12.51 16.14 25.31
N THR A 104 -11.84 16.77 26.29
CA THR A 104 -12.43 17.70 27.26
C THR A 104 -12.14 19.18 26.97
N GLY A 105 -11.40 19.46 25.88
CA GLY A 105 -11.01 20.80 25.47
C GLY A 105 -10.27 20.79 24.14
N ASN A 106 -9.49 21.85 23.87
CA ASN A 106 -8.72 21.99 22.65
C ASN A 106 -7.32 21.36 22.73
N GLY A 107 -7.02 20.58 23.79
CA GLY A 107 -5.73 19.95 24.03
C GLY A 107 -5.77 18.43 23.89
N ALA A 108 -4.72 17.81 24.40
CA ALA A 108 -4.53 16.36 24.39
C ALA A 108 -5.27 15.59 25.50
N GLU A 109 -6.06 16.30 26.32
CA GLU A 109 -6.76 15.71 27.46
C GLU A 109 -8.12 15.13 27.06
N PHE A 110 -8.39 13.94 27.52
CA PHE A 110 -9.67 13.25 27.28
C PHE A 110 -10.11 12.44 28.49
N VAL A 111 -11.41 12.19 28.59
CA VAL A 111 -11.99 11.20 29.53
C VAL A 111 -12.19 9.87 28.80
N ILE A 112 -12.04 8.79 29.55
CA ILE A 112 -12.22 7.42 29.04
C ILE A 112 -13.62 6.97 29.46
N THR A 113 -14.44 6.60 28.49
CA THR A 113 -15.81 6.10 28.69
C THR A 113 -15.90 4.59 28.52
N ASP A 114 -14.95 4.00 27.76
CA ASP A 114 -14.79 2.55 27.60
C ASP A 114 -13.29 2.23 27.49
N LYS A 115 -12.67 1.87 28.63
CA LYS A 115 -11.23 1.60 28.66
C LYS A 115 -10.84 0.36 27.84
N ALA A 116 -11.60 -0.71 27.95
CA ALA A 116 -11.27 -1.96 27.28
C ALA A 116 -11.35 -1.82 25.74
N GLY A 117 -12.46 -1.28 25.24
CA GLY A 117 -12.64 -1.02 23.81
C GLY A 117 -11.66 0.00 23.27
N ALA A 118 -11.38 1.08 24.03
CA ALA A 118 -10.41 2.08 23.62
C ALA A 118 -8.98 1.52 23.51
N THR A 119 -8.56 0.73 24.49
CA THR A 119 -7.23 0.08 24.48
C THR A 119 -7.11 -0.96 23.36
N ALA A 120 -8.16 -1.76 23.12
CA ALA A 120 -8.19 -2.73 22.03
C ALA A 120 -8.08 -2.05 20.64
N HIS A 121 -8.81 -0.95 20.42
CA HIS A 121 -8.72 -0.15 19.20
C HIS A 121 -7.30 0.42 19.00
N ALA A 122 -6.74 1.05 20.03
CA ALA A 122 -5.41 1.64 19.95
C ALA A 122 -4.33 0.59 19.61
N TRP A 123 -4.38 -0.60 20.23
CA TRP A 123 -3.49 -1.70 19.86
C TRP A 123 -3.70 -2.20 18.42
N ALA A 124 -4.93 -2.22 17.94
CA ALA A 124 -5.21 -2.63 16.57
C ALA A 124 -4.65 -1.64 15.55
N THR A 125 -4.80 -0.32 15.79
CA THR A 125 -4.23 0.72 14.93
C THR A 125 -2.70 0.74 14.98
N ILE A 126 -2.09 0.56 16.17
CA ILE A 126 -0.63 0.45 16.32
C ILE A 126 -0.08 -0.71 15.49
N ARG A 127 -0.64 -1.93 15.60
CA ARG A 127 -0.18 -3.09 14.81
C ARG A 127 -0.24 -2.81 13.30
N ARG A 128 -1.32 -2.18 12.82
CA ARG A 128 -1.44 -1.81 11.40
C ARG A 128 -0.47 -0.71 10.99
N ALA A 129 -0.21 0.24 11.89
CA ALA A 129 0.81 1.26 11.65
C ALA A 129 2.21 0.64 11.55
N VAL A 130 2.54 -0.32 12.41
CA VAL A 130 3.80 -1.08 12.33
C VAL A 130 3.92 -1.78 10.98
N ASP A 131 2.88 -2.50 10.53
CA ASP A 131 2.87 -3.20 9.25
C ASP A 131 3.02 -2.24 8.06
N LEU A 132 2.33 -1.10 8.08
CA LEU A 132 2.44 -0.09 7.03
C LEU A 132 3.83 0.54 7.00
N PHE A 133 4.35 0.97 8.15
CA PHE A 133 5.64 1.65 8.24
C PHE A 133 6.79 0.72 7.89
N ALA A 134 6.69 -0.58 8.16
CA ALA A 134 7.64 -1.57 7.70
C ALA A 134 7.66 -1.65 6.15
N GLN A 135 6.49 -1.72 5.52
CA GLN A 135 6.38 -1.70 4.06
C GLN A 135 6.93 -0.41 3.46
N LEU A 136 6.64 0.76 4.07
CA LEU A 136 7.18 2.06 3.64
C LEU A 136 8.71 2.11 3.78
N CYS A 137 9.27 1.59 4.87
CA CYS A 137 10.72 1.54 5.08
C CYS A 137 11.41 0.69 4.01
N VAL A 138 10.88 -0.50 3.73
CA VAL A 138 11.39 -1.36 2.65
C VAL A 138 11.27 -0.68 1.29
N PHE A 139 10.09 -0.16 0.96
CA PHE A 139 9.82 0.46 -0.34
C PHE A 139 10.70 1.70 -0.59
N HIS A 140 10.81 2.59 0.38
CA HIS A 140 11.60 3.82 0.26
C HIS A 140 13.06 3.66 0.68
N ARG A 141 13.49 2.45 1.05
CA ARG A 141 14.88 2.12 1.49
C ARG A 141 15.31 2.98 2.67
N LYS A 142 14.49 3.01 3.72
CA LYS A 142 14.74 3.77 4.96
C LYS A 142 14.98 2.83 6.12
N ASP A 143 15.98 3.14 6.94
CA ASP A 143 16.21 2.45 8.21
C ASP A 143 15.22 2.98 9.26
N PRO A 144 14.32 2.15 9.81
CA PRO A 144 13.33 2.58 10.81
C PRO A 144 13.95 3.05 12.12
N LEU A 145 15.19 2.67 12.40
CA LEU A 145 15.91 3.04 13.63
C LEU A 145 16.79 4.28 13.46
N ALA A 146 17.01 4.73 12.22
CA ALA A 146 17.79 5.95 11.97
C ALA A 146 17.05 7.18 12.50
N ASP A 147 17.82 8.09 13.12
CA ASP A 147 17.25 9.32 13.68
C ASP A 147 16.54 10.15 12.61
N GLY A 148 15.35 10.61 12.94
CA GLY A 148 14.54 11.45 12.05
C GLY A 148 13.77 10.69 10.96
N VAL A 149 13.95 9.40 10.77
CA VAL A 149 13.21 8.64 9.73
C VAL A 149 11.76 8.42 10.14
N ILE A 150 11.50 7.94 11.34
CA ILE A 150 10.14 7.78 11.86
C ILE A 150 9.96 8.72 13.05
N LEU A 151 9.03 9.64 12.93
CA LEU A 151 8.70 10.63 13.96
C LEU A 151 7.21 10.59 14.29
N SER A 152 6.87 10.90 15.54
CA SER A 152 5.52 11.33 15.89
C SER A 152 5.33 12.82 15.60
N HIS A 153 4.09 13.31 15.55
CA HIS A 153 3.86 14.76 15.51
C HIS A 153 4.46 15.46 16.74
N ALA A 154 4.32 14.88 17.92
CA ALA A 154 4.92 15.39 19.15
C ALA A 154 6.46 15.49 19.07
N GLU A 155 7.13 14.50 18.50
CA GLU A 155 8.58 14.54 18.28
C GLU A 155 8.96 15.62 17.25
N GLY A 156 8.23 15.74 16.14
CA GLY A 156 8.41 16.79 15.16
C GLY A 156 8.23 18.20 15.74
N SER A 157 7.23 18.35 16.62
CA SER A 157 6.99 19.59 17.36
C SER A 157 8.18 19.94 18.27
N ARG A 158 8.69 18.98 19.07
CA ARG A 158 9.87 19.18 19.92
C ARG A 158 11.14 19.54 19.12
N ARG A 159 11.26 19.05 17.89
CA ARG A 159 12.33 19.37 16.94
C ARG A 159 12.12 20.70 16.20
N GLY A 160 10.98 21.37 16.39
CA GLY A 160 10.63 22.62 15.70
C GLY A 160 10.28 22.46 14.22
N ILE A 161 10.08 21.24 13.75
CA ILE A 161 9.77 20.91 12.35
C ILE A 161 8.28 20.58 12.11
N ALA A 162 7.46 20.53 13.16
CA ALA A 162 6.01 20.40 13.07
C ALA A 162 5.31 21.44 13.95
N SER A 163 3.99 21.60 13.75
CA SER A 163 3.15 22.40 14.64
C SER A 163 3.04 21.78 16.04
N ALA A 164 2.55 22.56 17.01
CA ALA A 164 2.49 22.14 18.41
C ALA A 164 1.33 21.13 18.63
N HIS A 165 1.62 19.84 18.52
CA HIS A 165 0.67 18.76 18.77
C HIS A 165 1.34 17.65 19.63
N ALA A 166 0.51 16.82 20.28
CA ALA A 166 0.94 15.78 21.22
C ALA A 166 0.73 14.35 20.70
N ASP A 167 0.19 14.22 19.50
CA ASP A 167 -0.21 12.95 18.87
C ASP A 167 1.01 12.17 18.33
N PRO A 168 0.91 10.85 18.31
CA PRO A 168 -0.13 9.99 18.91
C PRO A 168 0.17 9.64 20.39
N GLU A 169 1.29 10.08 20.96
CA GLU A 169 1.81 9.66 22.27
C GLU A 169 0.85 9.99 23.41
N HIS A 170 0.09 11.10 23.30
CA HIS A 170 -0.90 11.49 24.31
C HIS A 170 -2.00 10.42 24.48
N LEU A 171 -2.45 9.80 23.37
CA LEU A 171 -3.46 8.75 23.38
C LEU A 171 -2.94 7.52 24.15
N TRP A 172 -1.75 7.06 23.82
CA TRP A 172 -1.14 5.88 24.45
C TRP A 172 -0.90 6.10 25.95
N LYS A 173 -0.39 7.29 26.31
CA LYS A 173 -0.18 7.70 27.69
C LYS A 173 -1.49 7.80 28.45
N GLY A 174 -2.50 8.46 27.87
CA GLY A 174 -3.81 8.64 28.49
C GLY A 174 -4.53 7.30 28.73
N LEU A 175 -4.36 6.33 27.84
CA LEU A 175 -4.87 4.96 28.01
C LEU A 175 -4.02 4.10 28.96
N GLY A 176 -2.85 4.58 29.39
CA GLY A 176 -1.94 3.82 30.28
C GLY A 176 -1.32 2.60 29.60
N MET A 177 -1.02 2.66 28.31
CA MET A 177 -0.57 1.52 27.51
C MET A 177 0.91 1.18 27.73
N GLY A 178 1.73 2.10 28.27
CA GLY A 178 3.18 1.90 28.41
C GLY A 178 3.91 1.78 27.06
N TYR A 179 3.30 2.20 25.97
CA TYR A 179 3.87 2.18 24.63
C TYR A 179 4.50 3.52 24.29
N SER A 180 5.56 3.51 23.46
CA SER A 180 6.33 4.70 23.12
C SER A 180 6.76 4.67 21.65
N MET A 181 7.20 5.82 21.10
CA MET A 181 7.75 5.89 19.76
C MET A 181 9.03 5.06 19.59
N ASP A 182 9.84 4.92 20.64
CA ASP A 182 11.01 4.02 20.62
C ASP A 182 10.60 2.56 20.46
N GLN A 183 9.52 2.15 21.14
CA GLN A 183 8.99 0.79 20.97
C GLN A 183 8.38 0.64 19.56
N PHE A 184 7.65 1.65 19.07
CA PHE A 184 7.10 1.64 17.73
C PHE A 184 8.18 1.43 16.66
N ARG A 185 9.29 2.18 16.73
CA ARG A 185 10.43 2.03 15.81
C ARG A 185 11.06 0.63 15.87
N ARG A 186 11.21 0.05 17.07
CA ARG A 186 11.71 -1.32 17.22
C ARG A 186 10.74 -2.36 16.65
N ASP A 187 9.44 -2.18 16.85
CA ASP A 187 8.43 -3.07 16.29
C ASP A 187 8.41 -2.98 14.75
N VAL A 188 8.56 -1.79 14.18
CA VAL A 188 8.72 -1.58 12.72
C VAL A 188 9.99 -2.27 12.22
N ALA A 189 11.13 -2.13 12.91
CA ALA A 189 12.38 -2.79 12.51
C ALA A 189 12.26 -4.32 12.53
N ALA A 190 11.60 -4.87 13.55
CA ALA A 190 11.32 -6.30 13.62
C ALA A 190 10.38 -6.77 12.49
N ALA A 191 9.41 -5.93 12.08
CA ALA A 191 8.54 -6.23 10.96
C ALA A 191 9.28 -6.13 9.60
N VAL A 192 10.18 -5.16 9.43
CA VAL A 192 11.09 -5.06 8.26
C VAL A 192 11.91 -6.33 8.12
N SER A 193 12.55 -6.79 9.20
CA SER A 193 13.36 -8.03 9.18
C SER A 193 12.54 -9.25 8.73
N LYS A 194 11.25 -9.33 9.12
CA LYS A 194 10.36 -10.41 8.66
C LYS A 194 10.00 -10.29 7.17
N LEU A 195 9.85 -9.08 6.67
CA LEU A 195 9.62 -8.85 5.23
C LEU A 195 10.86 -9.20 4.41
N ASP A 196 12.05 -8.92 4.91
CA ASP A 196 13.31 -9.26 4.25
C ASP A 196 13.58 -10.77 4.30
N THR A 197 13.37 -11.45 5.42
CA THR A 197 13.48 -12.92 5.49
C THR A 197 12.43 -13.62 4.64
N GLY A 198 11.22 -13.08 4.54
CA GLY A 198 10.22 -13.55 3.58
C GLY A 198 10.63 -13.36 2.12
N LYS A 199 11.50 -12.37 1.83
CA LYS A 199 12.13 -12.21 0.50
C LYS A 199 13.30 -13.17 0.30
N GLU A 200 14.09 -13.47 1.34
CA GLU A 200 15.17 -14.45 1.26
C GLU A 200 14.64 -15.88 1.00
N GLU A 201 13.46 -16.23 1.56
CA GLU A 201 12.74 -17.45 1.17
C GLU A 201 12.19 -17.42 -0.27
N LEU A 202 12.00 -16.20 -0.85
CA LEU A 202 11.56 -15.95 -2.23
C LEU A 202 12.72 -15.53 -3.17
N ASP A 203 13.93 -15.36 -2.68
CA ASP A 203 15.13 -15.06 -3.49
C ASP A 203 15.73 -16.34 -4.13
N MET A 204 14.89 -17.36 -4.18
CA MET A 204 15.05 -18.50 -5.06
C MET A 204 15.00 -18.01 -6.50
N THR A 205 16.02 -18.28 -7.27
CA THR A 205 15.99 -17.99 -8.71
C THR A 205 14.77 -18.69 -9.34
N ILE A 206 14.28 -18.18 -10.44
CA ILE A 206 13.18 -18.83 -11.20
C ILE A 206 13.54 -20.29 -11.49
N GLN A 207 14.81 -20.58 -11.74
CA GLN A 207 15.29 -21.93 -12.01
C GLN A 207 15.19 -22.81 -10.76
N GLU A 208 15.66 -22.36 -9.61
CA GLU A 208 15.54 -23.10 -8.33
C GLU A 208 14.08 -23.34 -7.95
N PHE A 209 13.19 -22.38 -8.21
CA PHE A 209 11.75 -22.56 -8.02
C PHE A 209 11.19 -23.64 -8.96
N ILE A 210 11.55 -23.60 -10.24
CA ILE A 210 11.13 -24.62 -11.23
C ILE A 210 11.63 -25.99 -10.84
N ASP A 211 12.88 -26.10 -10.39
CA ASP A 211 13.53 -27.36 -10.00
C ASP A 211 12.92 -28.01 -8.74
N GLN A 212 12.28 -27.20 -7.90
CA GLN A 212 11.57 -27.66 -6.69
C GLN A 212 10.12 -28.06 -6.92
N LEU A 213 9.55 -27.74 -8.09
CA LEU A 213 8.18 -28.11 -8.40
C LEU A 213 8.07 -29.62 -8.63
N THR A 214 7.07 -30.24 -8.03
CA THR A 214 6.64 -31.57 -8.47
C THR A 214 6.02 -31.49 -9.86
N ASP A 215 6.01 -32.60 -10.61
CA ASP A 215 5.39 -32.66 -11.95
C ASP A 215 3.93 -32.19 -11.93
N GLU A 216 3.16 -32.50 -10.86
CA GLU A 216 1.79 -32.08 -10.70
C GLU A 216 1.66 -30.56 -10.49
N GLN A 217 2.57 -29.97 -9.70
CA GLN A 217 2.61 -28.51 -9.49
C GLN A 217 3.02 -27.77 -10.76
N ALA A 218 4.04 -28.29 -11.48
CA ALA A 218 4.47 -27.74 -12.76
C ALA A 218 3.34 -27.81 -13.80
N TYR A 219 2.62 -28.94 -13.88
CA TYR A 219 1.48 -29.08 -14.75
C TYR A 219 0.33 -28.10 -14.41
N THR A 220 0.06 -27.93 -13.12
CA THR A 220 -0.94 -26.96 -12.63
C THR A 220 -0.59 -25.53 -13.01
N LEU A 221 0.68 -25.12 -12.88
CA LEU A 221 1.15 -23.81 -13.30
C LEU A 221 1.04 -23.61 -14.82
N LEU A 222 1.40 -24.64 -15.61
CA LEU A 222 1.26 -24.61 -17.06
C LEU A 222 -0.22 -24.45 -17.47
N GLN A 223 -1.13 -25.15 -16.83
CA GLN A 223 -2.57 -24.98 -17.08
C GLN A 223 -3.07 -23.58 -16.76
N LYS A 224 -2.62 -23.00 -15.64
CA LYS A 224 -2.97 -21.61 -15.28
C LYS A 224 -2.41 -20.60 -16.28
N ALA A 225 -1.16 -20.76 -16.69
CA ALA A 225 -0.51 -19.91 -17.69
C ALA A 225 -1.22 -19.99 -19.05
N THR A 226 -1.54 -21.20 -19.51
CA THR A 226 -2.29 -21.44 -20.76
C THR A 226 -3.68 -20.81 -20.72
N ARG A 227 -4.38 -20.94 -19.58
CA ARG A 227 -5.70 -20.32 -19.40
C ARG A 227 -5.60 -18.80 -19.40
N HIS A 228 -4.58 -18.22 -18.77
CA HIS A 228 -4.36 -16.79 -18.81
C HIS A 228 -4.02 -16.32 -20.23
N ALA A 229 -3.09 -16.98 -20.92
CA ALA A 229 -2.73 -16.68 -22.29
C ALA A 229 -3.93 -16.70 -23.25
N SER A 230 -4.89 -17.62 -23.02
CA SER A 230 -6.12 -17.69 -23.83
C SER A 230 -7.06 -16.51 -23.64
N THR A 231 -6.87 -15.69 -22.61
CA THR A 231 -7.68 -14.47 -22.35
C THR A 231 -7.01 -13.19 -22.80
N LEU A 232 -5.75 -13.27 -23.25
CA LEU A 232 -5.03 -12.10 -23.76
C LEU A 232 -5.55 -11.69 -25.15
N PRO A 233 -5.54 -10.39 -25.44
CA PRO A 233 -5.91 -9.90 -26.77
C PRO A 233 -4.86 -10.35 -27.81
N GLU A 234 -5.26 -10.30 -29.07
CA GLU A 234 -4.35 -10.52 -30.19
C GLU A 234 -3.18 -9.52 -30.13
N PRO A 235 -1.90 -9.96 -30.29
CA PRO A 235 -0.76 -9.07 -30.24
C PRO A 235 -0.76 -8.06 -31.40
N GLU A 236 -0.27 -6.84 -31.14
CA GLU A 236 -0.29 -5.73 -32.11
C GLU A 236 0.33 -6.08 -33.47
N TRP A 237 1.40 -6.88 -33.48
CA TRP A 237 2.03 -7.30 -34.72
C TRP A 237 1.10 -8.17 -35.59
N SER A 238 0.35 -9.06 -34.96
CA SER A 238 -0.60 -9.95 -35.64
C SER A 238 -1.80 -9.19 -36.17
N VAL A 239 -2.32 -8.24 -35.37
CA VAL A 239 -3.38 -7.31 -35.80
C VAL A 239 -2.91 -6.51 -37.01
N LYS A 240 -1.70 -5.97 -36.96
CA LYS A 240 -1.12 -5.18 -38.06
C LYS A 240 -0.93 -5.98 -39.36
N GLU A 241 -0.51 -7.24 -39.24
CA GLU A 241 -0.31 -8.13 -40.37
C GLU A 241 -1.59 -8.84 -40.85
N GLY A 242 -2.62 -8.84 -40.01
CA GLY A 242 -3.88 -9.55 -40.25
C GLY A 242 -3.76 -11.06 -40.24
N SER A 243 -2.67 -11.61 -39.66
CA SER A 243 -2.33 -13.04 -39.74
C SER A 243 -3.31 -13.89 -38.96
N TRP A 244 -3.75 -13.47 -37.77
CA TRP A 244 -4.73 -14.20 -36.97
C TRP A 244 -6.11 -14.21 -37.63
N ALA A 245 -6.56 -13.07 -38.13
CA ALA A 245 -7.82 -12.94 -38.86
C ALA A 245 -7.82 -13.80 -40.14
N ALA A 246 -6.73 -13.84 -40.89
CA ALA A 246 -6.57 -14.67 -42.07
C ALA A 246 -6.59 -16.18 -41.70
N GLY A 247 -5.91 -16.58 -40.64
CA GLY A 247 -5.91 -17.95 -40.14
C GLY A 247 -7.30 -18.42 -39.72
N THR A 248 -8.06 -17.56 -39.05
CA THR A 248 -9.43 -17.82 -38.64
C THR A 248 -10.38 -17.94 -39.86
N ALA A 249 -10.29 -17.00 -40.81
CA ALA A 249 -11.10 -17.01 -42.04
C ALA A 249 -10.85 -18.24 -42.90
N ASN A 250 -9.63 -18.79 -42.89
CA ASN A 250 -9.26 -20.00 -43.63
C ASN A 250 -9.46 -21.30 -42.82
N GLY A 251 -10.07 -21.23 -41.63
CA GLY A 251 -10.35 -22.38 -40.79
C GLY A 251 -9.12 -23.07 -40.18
N ILE A 252 -7.98 -22.39 -40.16
CA ILE A 252 -6.72 -22.89 -39.57
C ILE A 252 -6.79 -22.84 -38.05
N THR A 253 -7.39 -21.79 -37.51
CA THR A 253 -7.67 -21.60 -36.07
C THR A 253 -9.16 -21.39 -35.83
N ASP A 254 -9.60 -21.57 -34.60
CA ASP A 254 -10.97 -21.28 -34.17
C ASP A 254 -11.20 -19.80 -33.79
N GLY A 255 -10.17 -18.97 -33.92
CA GLY A 255 -10.22 -17.54 -33.58
C GLY A 255 -10.13 -17.22 -32.10
N THR A 256 -9.87 -18.20 -31.24
CA THR A 256 -9.76 -18.00 -29.78
C THR A 256 -8.33 -18.13 -29.27
N GLY A 257 -7.99 -17.35 -28.24
CA GLY A 257 -6.73 -17.46 -27.51
C GLY A 257 -5.47 -17.27 -28.36
N PRO A 258 -5.27 -16.15 -29.07
CA PRO A 258 -4.14 -15.95 -29.97
C PRO A 258 -2.76 -16.06 -29.30
N GLU A 259 -2.68 -15.81 -28.01
CA GLU A 259 -1.45 -15.96 -27.21
C GLU A 259 -1.32 -17.32 -26.52
N ARG A 260 -2.27 -18.23 -26.74
CA ARG A 260 -2.28 -19.55 -26.12
C ARG A 260 -1.15 -20.46 -26.68
N PRO A 261 -0.38 -21.18 -25.84
CA PRO A 261 0.52 -22.21 -26.30
C PRO A 261 -0.21 -23.30 -27.10
N VAL A 262 0.38 -23.70 -28.22
CA VAL A 262 -0.20 -24.70 -29.13
C VAL A 262 0.38 -26.07 -28.81
N LYS A 263 -0.45 -27.09 -28.74
CA LYS A 263 -0.02 -28.49 -28.59
C LYS A 263 0.44 -29.05 -29.92
N ARG A 264 1.25 -30.13 -29.87
CA ARG A 264 1.76 -30.81 -31.08
C ARG A 264 0.65 -31.34 -31.99
N ASP A 265 -0.38 -31.92 -31.43
CA ASP A 265 -1.54 -32.42 -32.16
C ASP A 265 -2.34 -31.29 -32.81
N GLU A 266 -2.47 -30.13 -32.15
CA GLU A 266 -3.09 -28.93 -32.75
C GLU A 266 -2.28 -28.40 -33.94
N VAL A 267 -0.93 -28.38 -33.81
CA VAL A 267 -0.05 -28.00 -34.94
C VAL A 267 -0.21 -28.97 -36.10
N MET A 268 -0.24 -30.28 -35.82
CA MET A 268 -0.45 -31.29 -36.88
C MET A 268 -1.81 -31.10 -37.58
N ALA A 269 -2.88 -30.83 -36.81
CA ALA A 269 -4.18 -30.54 -37.39
C ALA A 269 -4.21 -29.25 -38.22
N MET A 270 -3.43 -28.23 -37.86
CA MET A 270 -3.28 -27.01 -38.66
C MET A 270 -2.54 -27.29 -39.95
N LEU A 271 -1.45 -28.07 -39.94
CA LEU A 271 -0.67 -28.45 -41.11
C LEU A 271 -1.51 -29.32 -42.08
N ASP A 272 -2.32 -30.25 -41.55
CA ASP A 272 -3.23 -31.05 -42.35
C ASP A 272 -4.25 -30.18 -43.10
N ARG A 273 -4.87 -29.21 -42.43
CA ARG A 273 -5.80 -28.26 -43.05
C ARG A 273 -5.16 -27.39 -44.12
N LEU A 274 -3.86 -27.22 -44.06
CA LEU A 274 -3.07 -26.51 -45.05
C LEU A 274 -2.62 -27.41 -46.23
N GLY A 275 -2.90 -28.72 -46.15
CA GLY A 275 -2.43 -29.71 -47.16
C GLY A 275 -0.91 -29.92 -47.13
N LEU A 276 -0.30 -29.78 -45.96
CA LEU A 276 1.17 -29.90 -45.78
C LEU A 276 1.61 -31.24 -45.17
N LEU A 277 0.66 -32.18 -44.99
CA LEU A 277 0.93 -33.48 -44.36
C LEU A 277 0.62 -34.64 -45.35
N ASP A 278 1.01 -34.56 -46.59
CA ASP A 278 0.90 -35.67 -47.57
C ASP A 278 1.91 -36.80 -47.28
#